data_37f48a1e331534b9aa79b0e94710fbc9
#
_entry.id   37f48a1e331534b9aa79b0e94710fbc9
#
_cell.length_a   1.000
_cell.length_b   1.000
_cell.length_c   1.000
_cell.angle_alpha   90.00
_cell.angle_beta   90.00
_cell.angle_gamma   90.00
#
_symmetry.space_group_name_H-M   'P 1'
#
loop_
_entity.id
_entity.type
_entity.pdbx_description
1 polymer ?
#
loop_
_entity_poly.entity_id
_entity_poly.type
_entity_poly.pdbx_seq_one_letter_code
_entity_poly.pdbx_strand_id
1 'polypeptide(L)'
;NRFLSLSAMATQSRGLHKFIVDNGGENHPLAKVNFNLGDIVTSMIKCSNGQTIIVTHDTNSPRPYSLGFRVQGTEGLWMNDGDHVYVQGKSKPHRWDDSDEWFKKYDHKLWASLESQAAEAGHGGMDYIMMYDLIDAIRNKKPAPMDCYDAAAWSAISGLSEMSIARGGALVDFPDFTRGQWIHRQPQFAL
;
A
#
# COMPACT_ATOMS: atom_id res chain seq x y z
N ASN A 1 -14.63 3.66 8.21
CA ASN A 1 -14.43 2.48 7.36
C ASN A 1 -13.55 1.47 8.08
N ARG A 2 -13.69 0.18 7.79
CA ARG A 2 -12.81 -0.89 8.28
C ARG A 2 -12.68 -2.00 7.25
N PHE A 3 -11.64 -2.81 7.37
CA PHE A 3 -11.51 -4.05 6.61
C PHE A 3 -12.44 -5.12 7.21
N LEU A 4 -13.14 -5.87 6.36
CA LEU A 4 -14.10 -6.90 6.76
C LEU A 4 -13.54 -8.30 6.59
N SER A 5 -12.93 -8.57 5.45
CA SER A 5 -12.40 -9.88 5.08
C SER A 5 -11.30 -9.75 4.05
N LEU A 6 -10.49 -10.80 3.96
CA LEU A 6 -9.35 -10.90 3.05
C LEU A 6 -9.30 -12.30 2.43
N SER A 7 -8.94 -12.36 1.15
CA SER A 7 -8.52 -13.58 0.45
C SER A 7 -7.19 -13.34 -0.22
N ALA A 8 -6.29 -14.32 -0.20
CA ALA A 8 -4.94 -14.19 -0.76
C ALA A 8 -4.50 -15.43 -1.51
N MET A 9 -3.68 -15.21 -2.54
CA MET A 9 -3.00 -16.24 -3.31
C MET A 9 -1.52 -15.91 -3.41
N ALA A 10 -0.68 -16.94 -3.48
CA ALA A 10 0.77 -16.81 -3.66
C ALA A 10 1.22 -17.62 -4.87
N THR A 11 2.24 -17.11 -5.55
CA THR A 11 3.00 -17.89 -6.55
C THR A 11 3.93 -18.88 -5.86
N GLN A 12 4.61 -19.74 -6.64
CA GLN A 12 5.72 -20.52 -6.12
C GLN A 12 6.94 -19.63 -5.85
N SER A 13 7.80 -20.07 -4.94
CA SER A 13 9.08 -19.41 -4.65
C SER A 13 10.15 -19.89 -5.62
N ARG A 14 10.36 -19.17 -6.69
CA ARG A 14 11.38 -19.44 -7.71
C ARG A 14 12.41 -18.33 -7.84
N GLY A 15 11.99 -17.09 -7.71
CA GLY A 15 12.85 -15.91 -7.84
C GLY A 15 13.89 -15.84 -6.74
N LEU A 16 13.50 -16.10 -5.48
CA LEU A 16 14.43 -16.16 -4.37
C LEU A 16 15.46 -17.28 -4.54
N HIS A 17 15.04 -18.48 -4.96
CA HIS A 17 15.95 -19.58 -5.26
C HIS A 17 16.96 -19.19 -6.35
N LYS A 18 16.46 -18.65 -7.45
CA LYS A 18 17.32 -18.17 -8.53
C LYS A 18 18.32 -17.13 -8.04
N PHE A 19 17.90 -16.14 -7.26
CA PHE A 19 18.77 -15.12 -6.69
C PHE A 19 19.89 -15.73 -5.84
N ILE A 20 19.57 -16.73 -5.01
CA ILE A 20 20.55 -17.40 -4.16
C ILE A 20 21.60 -18.16 -5.00
N VAL A 21 21.16 -18.86 -6.03
CA VAL A 21 22.05 -19.65 -6.90
C VAL A 21 22.94 -18.70 -7.73
N ASP A 22 22.35 -17.66 -8.32
CA ASP A 22 23.08 -16.70 -9.18
C ASP A 22 24.16 -15.93 -8.40
N ASN A 23 23.92 -15.62 -7.12
CA ASN A 23 24.84 -14.81 -6.31
C ASN A 23 25.73 -15.64 -5.36
N GLY A 24 25.24 -16.79 -4.88
CA GLY A 24 25.94 -17.66 -3.92
C GLY A 24 26.41 -18.99 -4.47
N GLY A 25 25.99 -19.35 -5.68
CA GLY A 25 26.30 -20.62 -6.34
C GLY A 25 25.42 -21.76 -5.85
N GLU A 26 25.46 -22.87 -6.58
CA GLU A 26 24.67 -24.09 -6.27
C GLU A 26 25.05 -24.76 -4.92
N ASN A 27 26.24 -24.45 -4.42
CA ASN A 27 26.74 -24.95 -3.13
C ASN A 27 26.37 -24.06 -1.95
N HIS A 28 25.67 -22.95 -2.17
CA HIS A 28 25.20 -22.08 -1.08
C HIS A 28 24.27 -22.87 -0.16
N PRO A 29 24.38 -22.74 1.19
CA PRO A 29 23.56 -23.51 2.13
C PRO A 29 22.05 -23.43 1.87
N LEU A 30 21.57 -22.28 1.38
CA LEU A 30 20.16 -22.04 1.08
C LEU A 30 19.74 -22.43 -0.34
N ALA A 31 20.67 -22.84 -1.23
CA ALA A 31 20.36 -23.20 -2.60
C ALA A 31 19.45 -24.42 -2.74
N LYS A 32 19.42 -25.27 -1.71
CA LYS A 32 18.58 -26.49 -1.67
C LYS A 32 17.36 -26.34 -0.75
N VAL A 33 17.15 -25.15 -0.18
CA VAL A 33 16.02 -24.88 0.72
C VAL A 33 14.77 -24.64 -0.10
N ASN A 34 13.69 -25.29 0.30
CA ASN A 34 12.36 -25.07 -0.27
C ASN A 34 11.67 -23.95 0.53
N PHE A 35 11.50 -22.79 -0.06
CA PHE A 35 10.84 -21.66 0.60
C PHE A 35 9.33 -21.76 0.40
N ASN A 36 8.56 -21.57 1.48
CA ASN A 36 7.11 -21.60 1.44
C ASN A 36 6.49 -20.24 1.08
N LEU A 37 7.22 -19.14 1.28
CA LEU A 37 6.78 -17.82 0.84
C LEU A 37 6.88 -17.72 -0.67
N GLY A 38 5.77 -17.43 -1.34
CA GLY A 38 5.76 -17.21 -2.79
C GLY A 38 6.49 -15.92 -3.18
N ASP A 39 6.97 -15.85 -4.41
CA ASP A 39 7.63 -14.64 -4.93
C ASP A 39 6.66 -13.46 -4.98
N ILE A 40 5.41 -13.73 -5.37
CA ILE A 40 4.34 -12.72 -5.41
C ILE A 40 3.17 -13.21 -4.57
N VAL A 41 2.73 -12.38 -3.65
CA VAL A 41 1.51 -12.59 -2.86
C VAL A 41 0.51 -11.50 -3.20
N THR A 42 -0.67 -11.89 -3.68
CA THR A 42 -1.76 -10.96 -3.98
C THR A 42 -2.90 -11.19 -3.01
N SER A 43 -3.29 -10.13 -2.32
CA SER A 43 -4.38 -10.13 -1.34
C SER A 43 -5.49 -9.20 -1.80
N MET A 44 -6.73 -9.65 -1.71
CA MET A 44 -7.93 -8.84 -1.96
C MET A 44 -8.68 -8.62 -0.66
N ILE A 45 -8.92 -7.36 -0.30
CA ILE A 45 -9.54 -6.95 0.95
C ILE A 45 -10.88 -6.29 0.66
N LYS A 46 -11.92 -6.72 1.38
CA LYS A 46 -13.24 -6.09 1.36
C LYS A 46 -13.36 -5.10 2.50
N CYS A 47 -13.82 -3.88 2.19
CA CYS A 47 -14.10 -2.84 3.17
C CYS A 47 -15.60 -2.70 3.50
N SER A 48 -15.91 -2.19 4.69
CA SER A 48 -17.29 -2.03 5.17
C SER A 48 -18.14 -1.08 4.33
N ASN A 49 -17.52 -0.03 3.76
CA ASN A 49 -18.20 0.92 2.88
C ASN A 49 -18.26 0.48 1.40
N GLY A 50 -17.95 -0.79 1.12
CA GLY A 50 -18.08 -1.38 -0.21
C GLY A 50 -16.83 -1.33 -1.08
N GLN A 51 -15.79 -0.60 -0.70
CA GLN A 51 -14.53 -0.58 -1.43
C GLN A 51 -13.83 -1.94 -1.39
N THR A 52 -12.98 -2.17 -2.37
CA THR A 52 -12.03 -3.28 -2.39
C THR A 52 -10.61 -2.73 -2.52
N ILE A 53 -9.66 -3.40 -1.85
CA ILE A 53 -8.24 -3.07 -1.93
C ILE A 53 -7.51 -4.33 -2.43
N ILE A 54 -6.64 -4.16 -3.41
CA ILE A 54 -5.72 -5.20 -3.87
C ILE A 54 -4.34 -4.80 -3.39
N VAL A 55 -3.68 -5.69 -2.64
CA VAL A 55 -2.31 -5.52 -2.19
C VAL A 55 -1.47 -6.61 -2.83
N THR A 56 -0.44 -6.21 -3.58
CA THR A 56 0.53 -7.12 -4.17
C THR A 56 1.88 -6.91 -3.49
N HIS A 57 2.38 -7.97 -2.86
CA HIS A 57 3.72 -8.01 -2.28
C HIS A 57 4.63 -8.80 -3.21
N ASP A 58 5.59 -8.14 -3.81
CA ASP A 58 6.57 -8.69 -4.74
C ASP A 58 7.96 -8.13 -4.44
N THR A 59 8.84 -8.96 -3.90
CA THR A 59 10.21 -8.57 -3.52
C THR A 59 11.29 -9.36 -4.26
N ASN A 60 10.91 -10.37 -5.03
CA ASN A 60 11.84 -11.32 -5.62
C ASN A 60 11.86 -11.31 -7.15
N SER A 61 10.89 -10.66 -7.79
CA SER A 61 10.79 -10.63 -9.25
C SER A 61 11.54 -9.43 -9.82
N PRO A 62 12.38 -9.62 -10.86
CA PRO A 62 13.10 -8.51 -11.48
C PRO A 62 12.12 -7.61 -12.23
N ARG A 63 12.11 -6.33 -11.89
CA ARG A 63 11.31 -5.30 -12.54
C ARG A 63 11.88 -3.91 -12.28
N PRO A 64 11.58 -2.89 -13.10
CA PRO A 64 11.80 -1.50 -12.72
C PRO A 64 11.05 -1.15 -11.44
N TYR A 65 11.51 -0.10 -10.75
CA TYR A 65 10.80 0.39 -9.58
C TYR A 65 9.36 0.78 -9.95
N SER A 66 8.40 0.24 -9.23
CA SER A 66 6.99 0.55 -9.35
C SER A 66 6.30 0.21 -8.05
N LEU A 67 5.47 1.11 -7.56
CA LEU A 67 4.55 0.84 -6.46
C LEU A 67 3.29 0.13 -6.96
N GLY A 68 3.02 0.15 -8.28
CA GLY A 68 1.77 -0.35 -8.85
C GLY A 68 0.54 0.34 -8.26
N PHE A 69 0.72 1.53 -7.68
CA PHE A 69 -0.34 2.19 -6.93
C PHE A 69 -1.40 2.72 -7.88
N ARG A 70 -2.66 2.37 -7.60
CA ARG A 70 -3.81 2.79 -8.37
C ARG A 70 -4.97 3.12 -7.43
N VAL A 71 -5.58 4.28 -7.65
CA VAL A 71 -6.83 4.68 -6.99
C VAL A 71 -7.89 4.91 -8.04
N GLN A 72 -9.01 4.21 -7.92
CA GLN A 72 -10.13 4.36 -8.84
C GLN A 72 -11.42 4.64 -8.06
N GLY A 73 -12.08 5.73 -8.41
CA GLY A 73 -13.38 6.13 -7.90
C GLY A 73 -14.45 6.12 -9.00
N THR A 74 -15.61 6.67 -8.67
CA THR A 74 -16.76 6.78 -9.60
C THR A 74 -16.55 7.84 -10.68
N GLU A 75 -15.70 8.83 -10.44
CA GLU A 75 -15.49 9.97 -11.33
C GLU A 75 -14.06 10.07 -11.89
N GLY A 76 -13.17 9.15 -11.51
CA GLY A 76 -11.80 9.22 -11.99
C GLY A 76 -10.92 8.06 -11.56
N LEU A 77 -9.73 8.07 -12.10
CA LEU A 77 -8.67 7.11 -11.87
C LEU A 77 -7.34 7.84 -11.86
N TRP A 78 -6.50 7.52 -10.88
CA TRP A 78 -5.07 7.81 -10.90
C TRP A 78 -4.27 6.52 -10.82
N MET A 79 -3.16 6.48 -11.54
CA MET A 79 -2.28 5.33 -11.62
C MET A 79 -0.82 5.80 -11.62
N ASN A 80 -0.03 5.30 -10.66
CA ASN A 80 1.38 5.66 -10.50
C ASN A 80 2.23 5.19 -11.70
N ASP A 81 1.99 3.97 -12.20
CA ASP A 81 2.71 3.48 -13.37
C ASP A 81 2.29 4.29 -14.60
N GLY A 82 3.24 5.05 -15.14
CA GLY A 82 3.03 5.96 -16.26
C GLY A 82 2.44 7.32 -15.89
N ASP A 83 2.27 7.62 -14.60
CA ASP A 83 1.77 8.90 -14.08
C ASP A 83 0.48 9.37 -14.76
N HIS A 84 -0.51 8.48 -14.78
CA HIS A 84 -1.73 8.65 -15.54
C HIS A 84 -2.91 9.09 -14.67
N VAL A 85 -3.62 10.10 -15.13
CA VAL A 85 -4.88 10.56 -14.55
C VAL A 85 -5.99 10.53 -15.60
N TYR A 86 -7.18 10.14 -15.19
CA TYR A 86 -8.40 10.33 -15.95
C TYR A 86 -9.51 10.81 -15.03
N VAL A 87 -10.14 11.93 -15.36
CA VAL A 87 -11.27 12.49 -14.61
C VAL A 87 -12.46 12.68 -15.53
N GLN A 88 -13.57 12.04 -15.20
CA GLN A 88 -14.80 12.09 -15.99
C GLN A 88 -15.26 13.56 -16.18
N GLY A 89 -15.56 13.92 -17.42
CA GLY A 89 -16.02 15.27 -17.77
C GLY A 89 -14.92 16.35 -17.81
N LYS A 90 -13.68 16.03 -17.47
CA LYS A 90 -12.52 16.94 -17.56
C LYS A 90 -11.47 16.41 -18.54
N SER A 91 -11.09 15.14 -18.41
CA SER A 91 -10.17 14.48 -19.34
C SER A 91 -10.83 14.23 -20.70
N LYS A 92 -10.03 14.21 -21.76
CA LYS A 92 -10.52 13.83 -23.10
C LYS A 92 -10.92 12.36 -23.13
N PRO A 93 -12.05 11.98 -23.74
CA PRO A 93 -12.44 10.58 -23.85
C PRO A 93 -11.33 9.71 -24.43
N HIS A 94 -11.12 8.54 -23.81
CA HIS A 94 -10.11 7.53 -24.21
C HIS A 94 -8.66 8.03 -24.21
N ARG A 95 -8.34 9.07 -23.42
CA ARG A 95 -6.99 9.58 -23.28
C ARG A 95 -6.64 9.74 -21.81
N TRP A 96 -5.41 9.41 -21.48
CA TRP A 96 -4.83 9.74 -20.20
C TRP A 96 -4.32 11.18 -20.21
N ASP A 97 -4.50 11.87 -19.10
CA ASP A 97 -3.81 13.11 -18.80
C ASP A 97 -2.51 12.78 -18.06
N ASP A 98 -1.54 13.67 -18.17
CA ASP A 98 -0.34 13.67 -17.34
C ASP A 98 -0.71 14.07 -15.91
N SER A 99 -0.17 13.39 -14.90
CA SER A 99 -0.48 13.69 -13.51
C SER A 99 0.09 15.00 -13.01
N ASP A 100 1.20 15.51 -13.58
CA ASP A 100 1.86 16.74 -13.15
C ASP A 100 0.93 17.95 -13.13
N GLU A 101 0.08 18.10 -14.16
CA GLU A 101 -0.88 19.20 -14.23
C GLU A 101 -1.97 19.10 -13.15
N TRP A 102 -2.29 17.89 -12.75
CA TRP A 102 -3.25 17.62 -11.70
C TRP A 102 -2.64 17.87 -10.32
N PHE A 103 -1.43 17.40 -10.05
CA PHE A 103 -0.72 17.62 -8.80
C PHE A 103 -0.45 19.10 -8.55
N LYS A 104 0.02 19.86 -9.53
CA LYS A 104 0.18 21.33 -9.40
C LYS A 104 -1.07 22.03 -8.87
N LYS A 105 -2.24 21.49 -9.15
CA LYS A 105 -3.53 22.12 -8.80
C LYS A 105 -4.20 21.51 -7.56
N TYR A 106 -4.01 20.23 -7.33
CA TYR A 106 -4.80 19.46 -6.37
C TYR A 106 -3.95 18.68 -5.36
N ASP A 107 -2.66 18.94 -5.33
CA ASP A 107 -1.79 18.24 -4.39
C ASP A 107 -2.17 18.52 -2.94
N HIS A 108 -1.78 17.63 -2.05
CA HIS A 108 -2.07 17.75 -0.64
C HIS A 108 -1.40 18.99 -0.05
N LYS A 109 -2.13 19.78 0.71
CA LYS A 109 -1.65 21.07 1.26
C LYS A 109 -0.37 20.93 2.08
N LEU A 110 -0.27 19.85 2.87
CA LEU A 110 0.92 19.58 3.68
C LEU A 110 2.13 19.31 2.79
N TRP A 111 1.96 18.52 1.72
CA TRP A 111 3.00 18.26 0.72
C TRP A 111 3.44 19.57 0.07
N ALA A 112 2.52 20.31 -0.50
CA ALA A 112 2.80 21.57 -1.18
C ALA A 112 3.51 22.60 -0.27
N SER A 113 3.22 22.58 1.04
CA SER A 113 3.85 23.52 2.00
C SER A 113 5.26 23.10 2.45
N LEU A 114 5.62 21.83 2.34
CA LEU A 114 6.88 21.26 2.85
C LEU A 114 7.79 20.71 1.75
N GLU A 115 7.38 20.76 0.49
CA GLU A 115 8.10 20.15 -0.63
C GLU A 115 9.57 20.56 -0.67
N SER A 116 9.87 21.85 -0.50
CA SER A 116 11.26 22.35 -0.53
C SER A 116 12.12 21.84 0.63
N GLN A 117 11.54 21.67 1.82
CA GLN A 117 12.23 21.14 2.99
C GLN A 117 12.40 19.59 2.90
N ALA A 118 11.46 18.93 2.25
CA ALA A 118 11.42 17.50 2.09
C ALA A 118 12.28 16.98 0.92
N ALA A 119 12.67 17.84 -0.01
CA ALA A 119 13.26 17.46 -1.30
C ALA A 119 14.50 16.54 -1.20
N GLU A 120 15.31 16.68 -0.14
CA GLU A 120 16.52 15.87 0.08
C GLU A 120 16.31 14.72 1.08
N ALA A 121 15.09 14.54 1.60
CA ALA A 121 14.80 13.52 2.59
C ALA A 121 14.48 12.17 1.93
N GLY A 122 14.56 11.08 2.71
CA GLY A 122 14.32 9.72 2.24
C GLY A 122 12.94 9.53 1.60
N HIS A 123 12.85 8.53 0.72
CA HIS A 123 11.64 8.14 -0.01
C HIS A 123 10.95 9.31 -0.75
N GLY A 124 11.75 10.17 -1.41
CA GLY A 124 11.23 11.31 -2.16
C GLY A 124 10.58 12.39 -1.29
N GLY A 125 10.99 12.51 -0.04
CA GLY A 125 10.47 13.50 0.91
C GLY A 125 9.40 12.99 1.87
N MET A 126 8.85 11.80 1.65
CA MET A 126 7.79 11.25 2.51
C MET A 126 8.20 11.11 3.97
N ASP A 127 9.45 10.68 4.24
CA ASP A 127 9.95 10.50 5.60
C ASP A 127 9.95 11.82 6.38
N TYR A 128 10.33 12.92 5.72
CA TYR A 128 10.32 14.25 6.34
C TYR A 128 8.89 14.68 6.71
N ILE A 129 7.97 14.56 5.77
CA ILE A 129 6.58 14.99 5.95
C ILE A 129 5.88 14.18 7.04
N MET A 130 6.09 12.86 7.03
CA MET A 130 5.54 11.95 8.05
C MET A 130 6.07 12.30 9.45
N MET A 131 7.38 12.54 9.58
CA MET A 131 7.98 12.91 10.86
C MET A 131 7.57 14.30 11.32
N TYR A 132 7.44 15.25 10.39
CA TYR A 132 6.94 16.59 10.68
C TYR A 132 5.54 16.54 11.29
N ASP A 133 4.62 15.81 10.65
CA ASP A 133 3.24 15.69 11.11
C ASP A 133 3.14 14.99 12.48
N LEU A 134 3.92 13.94 12.69
CA LEU A 134 4.00 13.26 13.99
C LEU A 134 4.54 14.19 15.09
N ILE A 135 5.60 14.93 14.81
CA ILE A 135 6.18 15.88 15.78
C ILE A 135 5.20 17.02 16.07
N ASP A 136 4.52 17.54 15.05
CA ASP A 136 3.48 18.55 15.24
C ASP A 136 2.33 18.04 16.12
N ALA A 137 1.88 16.82 15.87
CA ALA A 137 0.84 16.19 16.69
C ALA A 137 1.27 16.08 18.15
N ILE A 138 2.51 15.63 18.43
CA ILE A 138 3.05 15.54 19.80
C ILE A 138 3.15 16.92 20.47
N ARG A 139 3.74 17.90 19.79
CA ARG A 139 3.94 19.25 20.32
C ARG A 139 2.61 19.95 20.64
N ASN A 140 1.63 19.77 19.78
CA ASN A 140 0.34 20.43 19.90
C ASN A 140 -0.73 19.57 20.58
N LYS A 141 -0.34 18.41 21.12
CA LYS A 141 -1.25 17.45 21.79
C LYS A 141 -2.46 17.08 20.94
N LYS A 142 -2.25 16.98 19.62
CA LYS A 142 -3.23 16.52 18.65
C LYS A 142 -3.23 14.99 18.58
N PRO A 143 -4.30 14.34 18.11
CA PRO A 143 -4.27 12.94 17.72
C PRO A 143 -3.17 12.67 16.69
N ALA A 144 -2.55 11.50 16.76
CA ALA A 144 -1.58 11.09 15.74
C ALA A 144 -2.28 10.95 14.38
N PRO A 145 -1.62 11.30 13.27
CA PRO A 145 -2.19 11.16 11.91
C PRO A 145 -2.56 9.72 11.57
N MET A 146 -1.81 8.76 12.09
CA MET A 146 -2.15 7.33 12.11
C MET A 146 -2.15 6.85 13.54
N ASP A 147 -3.20 6.16 13.96
CA ASP A 147 -3.28 5.60 15.30
C ASP A 147 -2.89 4.11 15.34
N CYS A 148 -2.86 3.55 16.57
CA CYS A 148 -2.52 2.14 16.77
C CYS A 148 -3.51 1.17 16.11
N TYR A 149 -4.75 1.56 15.88
CA TYR A 149 -5.75 0.71 15.23
C TYR A 149 -5.50 0.62 13.72
N ASP A 150 -5.07 1.72 13.08
CA ASP A 150 -4.65 1.72 11.68
C ASP A 150 -3.39 0.86 11.50
N ALA A 151 -2.40 1.05 12.39
CA ALA A 151 -1.18 0.23 12.39
C ALA A 151 -1.48 -1.26 12.58
N ALA A 152 -2.35 -1.62 13.53
CA ALA A 152 -2.76 -3.00 13.74
C ALA A 152 -3.49 -3.59 12.53
N ALA A 153 -4.41 -2.83 11.92
CA ALA A 153 -5.15 -3.28 10.74
C ALA A 153 -4.22 -3.52 9.55
N TRP A 154 -3.27 -2.62 9.30
CA TRP A 154 -2.34 -2.79 8.17
C TRP A 154 -1.36 -3.94 8.40
N SER A 155 -0.83 -4.08 9.63
CA SER A 155 0.08 -5.17 9.98
C SER A 155 -0.60 -6.55 9.93
N ALA A 156 -1.89 -6.63 10.22
CA ALA A 156 -2.63 -7.89 10.20
C ALA A 156 -2.77 -8.49 8.78
N ILE A 157 -2.62 -7.67 7.72
CA ILE A 157 -2.70 -8.14 6.33
C ILE A 157 -1.73 -9.29 6.08
N SER A 158 -0.50 -9.22 6.57
CA SER A 158 0.51 -10.26 6.39
C SER A 158 0.06 -11.60 6.97
N GLY A 159 -0.31 -11.63 8.25
CA GLY A 159 -0.73 -12.88 8.92
C GLY A 159 -2.05 -13.44 8.38
N LEU A 160 -3.00 -12.58 8.01
CA LEU A 160 -4.27 -13.02 7.41
C LEU A 160 -4.06 -13.52 5.98
N SER A 161 -3.13 -12.96 5.22
CA SER A 161 -2.76 -13.45 3.88
C SER A 161 -2.16 -14.84 3.97
N GLU A 162 -1.23 -15.07 4.90
CA GLU A 162 -0.67 -16.40 5.17
C GLU A 162 -1.76 -17.42 5.54
N MET A 163 -2.68 -17.04 6.44
CA MET A 163 -3.80 -17.89 6.84
C MET A 163 -4.71 -18.24 5.66
N SER A 164 -5.01 -17.28 4.79
CA SER A 164 -5.83 -17.50 3.59
C SER A 164 -5.12 -18.45 2.62
N ILE A 165 -3.85 -18.23 2.35
CA ILE A 165 -3.03 -19.09 1.46
C ILE A 165 -2.97 -20.52 1.98
N ALA A 166 -2.72 -20.71 3.28
CA ALA A 166 -2.69 -22.03 3.92
C ALA A 166 -4.03 -22.78 3.81
N ARG A 167 -5.12 -22.07 3.56
CA ARG A 167 -6.47 -22.62 3.36
C ARG A 167 -6.89 -22.61 1.88
N GLY A 168 -5.94 -22.56 0.96
CA GLY A 168 -6.21 -22.61 -0.49
C GLY A 168 -6.86 -21.34 -1.06
N GLY A 169 -6.60 -20.18 -0.45
CA GLY A 169 -7.18 -18.90 -0.87
C GLY A 169 -8.56 -18.61 -0.24
N ALA A 170 -8.92 -19.36 0.79
CA ALA A 170 -10.21 -19.16 1.46
C ALA A 170 -10.32 -17.75 2.07
N LEU A 171 -11.54 -17.23 2.06
CA LEU A 171 -11.84 -15.97 2.71
C LEU A 171 -11.62 -16.08 4.22
N VAL A 172 -10.92 -15.11 4.80
CA VAL A 172 -10.73 -14.99 6.25
C VAL A 172 -11.31 -13.68 6.75
N ASP A 173 -11.90 -13.73 7.94
CA ASP A 173 -12.46 -12.54 8.57
C ASP A 173 -11.33 -11.62 9.05
N PHE A 174 -11.54 -10.32 8.89
CA PHE A 174 -10.62 -9.30 9.35
C PHE A 174 -11.01 -8.84 10.77
N PRO A 175 -10.11 -8.94 11.77
CA PRO A 175 -10.44 -8.55 13.14
C PRO A 175 -10.84 -7.07 13.24
N ASP A 176 -11.81 -6.79 14.09
CA ASP A 176 -12.12 -5.42 14.47
C ASP A 176 -11.30 -5.01 15.71
N PHE A 177 -10.14 -4.40 15.49
CA PHE A 177 -9.27 -3.93 16.56
C PHE A 177 -9.89 -2.81 17.39
N THR A 178 -10.87 -2.08 16.84
CA THR A 178 -11.53 -0.96 17.50
C THR A 178 -12.70 -1.39 18.39
N ARG A 179 -13.08 -2.67 18.36
CA ARG A 179 -14.25 -3.21 19.10
C ARG A 179 -15.54 -2.41 18.84
N GLY A 180 -15.80 -2.11 17.56
CA GLY A 180 -16.97 -1.37 17.13
C GLY A 180 -16.80 0.16 17.08
N GLN A 181 -15.74 0.73 17.65
CA GLN A 181 -15.54 2.18 17.68
C GLN A 181 -15.24 2.80 16.31
N TRP A 182 -14.87 2.00 15.32
CA TRP A 182 -14.63 2.47 13.94
C TRP A 182 -15.83 3.24 13.35
N ILE A 183 -17.03 3.00 13.82
CA ILE A 183 -18.26 3.68 13.36
C ILE A 183 -18.21 5.17 13.70
N HIS A 184 -17.61 5.53 14.82
CA HIS A 184 -17.53 6.90 15.34
C HIS A 184 -16.20 7.59 15.03
N ARG A 185 -15.19 6.87 14.50
CA ARG A 185 -13.89 7.44 14.17
C ARG A 185 -14.03 8.41 13.00
N GLN A 186 -13.50 9.61 13.22
CA GLN A 186 -13.34 10.58 12.13
C GLN A 186 -12.03 10.30 11.37
N PRO A 187 -11.98 10.55 10.06
CA PRO A 187 -10.73 10.56 9.34
C PRO A 187 -9.76 11.57 9.99
N GLN A 188 -8.53 11.17 10.25
CA GLN A 188 -7.50 12.04 10.82
C GLN A 188 -6.36 12.27 9.85
N PHE A 189 -6.23 11.39 8.88
CA PHE A 189 -5.22 11.44 7.85
C PHE A 189 -5.74 12.24 6.65
N ALA A 190 -4.94 13.13 6.13
CA ALA A 190 -5.24 13.95 4.95
C ALA A 190 -6.37 14.98 5.11
N LEU A 191 -6.53 15.58 6.27
CA LEU A 191 -7.47 16.69 6.50
C LEU A 191 -6.79 18.07 6.46
#